data_fad8f8581321989309266633dcb181a5
#
_entry.id   fad8f8581321989309266633dcb181a5
#
_cell.length_a   1.000
_cell.length_b   1.000
_cell.length_c   1.000
_cell.angle_alpha   90.00
_cell.angle_beta   90.00
_cell.angle_gamma   90.00
#
_symmetry.space_group_name_H-M   'P 1'
#
loop_
_entity.id
_entity.type
_entity.pdbx_description
1 polymer ?
#
loop_
_entity_poly.entity_id
_entity_poly.type
_entity_poly.pdbx_seq_one_letter_code
_entity_poly.pdbx_strand_id
1 'polypeptide(L)'
;MDYSRRIGLLRRRLTKAGLHGLLVTYLPDLRYLSGFTGSSAALAVTRRSGRLFTDGRYKTQAAEEVSVAQIEIVASSPAVAAVQWMAAQPGVEFAGFDPAQTTVANLDRYRAALPARLRRSFLSALAPPLVEPFRMVKDDDELALMKEAALVGCKLFEHILGFIRPGLKEFEVAAELEHQGRLLGAEGMSF
;
A
#
# COMPACT_ATOMS: atom_id res chain seq x y z
N MET A 1 -3.08 14.29 5.22
CA MET A 1 -2.56 13.02 5.79
C MET A 1 -1.12 13.17 6.23
N ASP A 2 -0.78 12.79 7.47
CA ASP A 2 0.59 12.89 8.01
C ASP A 2 1.36 11.57 7.83
N TYR A 3 1.89 11.35 6.65
CA TYR A 3 2.70 10.18 6.32
C TYR A 3 4.02 10.13 7.10
N SER A 4 4.59 11.27 7.46
CA SER A 4 5.84 11.34 8.25
C SER A 4 5.62 10.76 9.65
N ARG A 5 4.49 11.08 10.28
CA ARG A 5 4.09 10.51 11.57
C ARG A 5 3.89 8.99 11.45
N ARG A 6 3.23 8.50 10.37
CA ARG A 6 2.99 7.07 10.15
C ARG A 6 4.28 6.29 9.96
N ILE A 7 5.23 6.78 9.18
CA ILE A 7 6.57 6.20 9.05
C ILE A 7 7.33 6.24 10.38
N GLY A 8 7.22 7.32 11.15
CA GLY A 8 7.81 7.42 12.48
C GLY A 8 7.27 6.38 13.46
N LEU A 9 5.95 6.14 13.45
CA LEU A 9 5.30 5.08 14.23
C LEU A 9 5.79 3.69 13.82
N LEU A 10 5.88 3.42 12.53
CA LEU A 10 6.38 2.16 12.01
C LEU A 10 7.84 1.91 12.45
N ARG A 11 8.71 2.91 12.35
CA ARG A 11 10.11 2.79 12.79
C ARG A 11 10.24 2.47 14.28
N ARG A 12 9.40 3.06 15.12
CA ARG A 12 9.34 2.71 16.56
C ARG A 12 8.92 1.26 16.76
N ARG A 13 7.93 0.78 16.00
CA ARG A 13 7.52 -0.64 16.04
C ARG A 13 8.61 -1.58 15.54
N LEU A 14 9.32 -1.24 14.47
CA LEU A 14 10.49 -2.00 14.00
C LEU A 14 11.53 -2.16 15.12
N THR A 15 11.86 -1.07 15.80
CA THR A 15 12.83 -1.09 16.91
C THR A 15 12.34 -1.97 18.06
N LYS A 16 11.06 -1.85 18.45
CA LYS A 16 10.47 -2.66 19.54
C LYS A 16 10.40 -4.15 19.18
N ALA A 17 10.17 -4.48 17.91
CA ALA A 17 10.15 -5.85 17.40
C ALA A 17 11.55 -6.42 17.12
N GLY A 18 12.62 -5.66 17.37
CA GLY A 18 13.98 -6.08 17.08
C GLY A 18 14.35 -6.07 15.59
N LEU A 19 13.44 -5.66 14.68
CA LEU A 19 13.64 -5.70 13.24
C LEU A 19 14.52 -4.55 12.76
N HIS A 20 15.33 -4.81 11.73
CA HIS A 20 16.16 -3.79 11.10
C HIS A 20 15.45 -3.10 9.92
N GLY A 21 14.48 -3.77 9.29
CA GLY A 21 13.68 -3.25 8.19
C GLY A 21 12.37 -3.98 7.97
N LEU A 22 11.52 -3.42 7.12
CA LEU A 22 10.25 -4.00 6.66
C LEU A 22 10.15 -3.84 5.15
N LEU A 23 9.80 -4.93 4.47
CA LEU A 23 9.35 -4.93 3.09
C LEU A 23 7.83 -4.81 3.07
N VAL A 24 7.31 -3.76 2.44
CA VAL A 24 5.88 -3.53 2.24
C VAL A 24 5.57 -3.66 0.75
N THR A 25 4.77 -4.67 0.39
CA THR A 25 4.33 -4.92 -1.00
C THR A 25 2.81 -4.89 -1.16
N TYR A 26 2.07 -4.90 -0.05
CA TYR A 26 0.62 -4.77 -0.05
C TYR A 26 0.23 -3.31 -0.32
N LEU A 27 -0.45 -3.07 -1.44
CA LEU A 27 -0.74 -1.72 -1.92
C LEU A 27 -1.54 -0.86 -0.91
N PRO A 28 -2.55 -1.38 -0.18
CA PRO A 28 -3.22 -0.60 0.85
C PRO A 28 -2.29 -0.13 1.98
N ASP A 29 -1.33 -0.97 2.42
CA ASP A 29 -0.34 -0.59 3.42
C ASP A 29 0.66 0.43 2.88
N LEU A 30 1.03 0.28 1.62
CA LEU A 30 1.93 1.18 0.93
C LEU A 30 1.27 2.56 0.77
N ARG A 31 0.01 2.61 0.31
CA ARG A 31 -0.80 3.85 0.25
C ARG A 31 -0.91 4.50 1.64
N TYR A 32 -1.22 3.72 2.68
CA TYR A 32 -1.33 4.21 4.05
C TYR A 32 -0.03 4.87 4.54
N LEU A 33 1.13 4.28 4.24
CA LEU A 33 2.43 4.72 4.72
C LEU A 33 3.04 5.85 3.90
N SER A 34 2.77 5.92 2.59
CA SER A 34 3.47 6.81 1.67
C SER A 34 2.58 7.74 0.85
N GLY A 35 1.29 7.47 0.77
CA GLY A 35 0.35 8.17 -0.10
C GLY A 35 0.31 7.65 -1.54
N PHE A 36 1.23 6.79 -1.94
CA PHE A 36 1.32 6.30 -3.31
C PHE A 36 0.08 5.49 -3.71
N THR A 37 -0.55 5.87 -4.82
CA THR A 37 -1.81 5.26 -5.31
C THR A 37 -1.62 4.36 -6.55
N GLY A 38 -0.41 4.25 -7.08
CA GLY A 38 -0.11 3.39 -8.23
C GLY A 38 -0.25 1.90 -7.93
N SER A 39 -0.40 1.09 -8.97
CA SER A 39 -0.67 -0.36 -8.88
C SER A 39 0.59 -1.23 -8.84
N SER A 40 1.80 -0.65 -8.91
CA SER A 40 3.06 -1.41 -8.93
C SER A 40 4.14 -0.68 -8.15
N ALA A 41 4.36 -1.07 -6.91
CA ALA A 41 5.44 -0.55 -6.08
C ALA A 41 5.81 -1.50 -4.94
N ALA A 42 6.96 -1.21 -4.31
CA ALA A 42 7.36 -1.76 -3.02
C ALA A 42 8.01 -0.65 -2.19
N LEU A 43 7.68 -0.61 -0.91
CA LEU A 43 8.28 0.31 0.04
C LEU A 43 9.21 -0.46 0.98
N ALA A 44 10.47 -0.11 0.98
CA ALA A 44 11.46 -0.60 1.94
C ALA A 44 11.62 0.45 3.06
N VAL A 45 11.32 0.08 4.28
CA VAL A 45 11.51 0.94 5.46
C VAL A 45 12.55 0.32 6.38
N THR A 46 13.62 1.05 6.66
CA THR A 46 14.58 0.71 7.70
C THR A 46 14.38 1.59 8.93
N ARG A 47 15.09 1.31 10.02
CA ARG A 47 15.05 2.17 11.22
C ARG A 47 15.48 3.62 10.93
N ARG A 48 16.29 3.86 9.87
CA ARG A 48 16.88 5.19 9.56
C ARG A 48 16.38 5.80 8.26
N SER A 49 16.03 4.99 7.28
CA SER A 49 15.70 5.44 5.92
C SER A 49 14.47 4.73 5.36
N GLY A 50 13.93 5.25 4.27
CA GLY A 50 12.86 4.63 3.51
C GLY A 50 13.06 4.87 2.02
N ARG A 51 12.74 3.88 1.18
CA ARG A 51 12.80 4.01 -0.26
C ARG A 51 11.60 3.32 -0.91
N LEU A 52 10.92 4.04 -1.78
CA LEU A 52 9.86 3.53 -2.63
C LEU A 52 10.47 3.12 -3.96
N PHE A 53 10.21 1.89 -4.37
CA PHE A 53 10.56 1.36 -5.68
C PHE A 53 9.31 1.24 -6.52
N THR A 54 9.34 1.75 -7.75
CA THR A 54 8.24 1.63 -8.70
C THR A 54 8.77 1.57 -10.12
N ASP A 55 7.94 1.28 -11.11
CA ASP A 55 8.35 1.25 -12.51
C ASP A 55 8.14 2.59 -13.24
N GLY A 56 8.63 2.70 -14.48
CA GLY A 56 8.62 3.93 -15.25
C GLY A 56 7.26 4.55 -15.51
N ARG A 57 6.16 3.78 -15.45
CA ARG A 57 4.79 4.28 -15.62
C ARG A 57 4.39 5.26 -14.53
N TYR A 58 4.96 5.10 -13.34
CA TYR A 58 4.61 5.86 -12.14
C TYR A 58 5.65 6.91 -11.76
N LYS A 59 6.59 7.24 -12.64
CA LYS A 59 7.68 8.19 -12.34
C LYS A 59 7.14 9.56 -11.88
N THR A 60 6.20 10.14 -12.64
CA THR A 60 5.61 11.44 -12.33
C THR A 60 4.71 11.35 -11.11
N GLN A 61 3.81 10.39 -11.09
CA GLN A 61 2.87 10.18 -10.00
C GLN A 61 3.57 9.97 -8.65
N ALA A 62 4.61 9.12 -8.62
CA ALA A 62 5.37 8.89 -7.39
C ALA A 62 6.05 10.18 -6.90
N ALA A 63 6.58 11.01 -7.80
CA ALA A 63 7.21 12.27 -7.44
C ALA A 63 6.22 13.30 -6.85
N GLU A 64 4.96 13.26 -7.27
CA GLU A 64 3.88 14.12 -6.77
C GLU A 64 3.31 13.62 -5.43
N GLU A 65 3.15 12.29 -5.27
CA GLU A 65 2.44 11.71 -4.15
C GLU A 65 3.35 11.39 -2.94
N VAL A 66 4.63 11.06 -3.16
CA VAL A 66 5.50 10.50 -2.12
C VAL A 66 6.54 11.51 -1.64
N SER A 67 6.38 11.95 -0.38
CA SER A 67 7.32 12.87 0.27
C SER A 67 8.16 12.21 1.39
N VAL A 68 7.79 11.00 1.85
CA VAL A 68 8.35 10.36 3.05
C VAL A 68 9.45 9.35 2.78
N ALA A 69 9.73 9.07 1.50
CA ALA A 69 10.73 8.11 1.06
C ALA A 69 11.42 8.61 -0.21
N GLN A 70 12.67 8.20 -0.42
CA GLN A 70 13.33 8.39 -1.70
C GLN A 70 12.67 7.48 -2.74
N ILE A 71 12.48 7.99 -3.96
CA ILE A 71 11.86 7.24 -5.05
C ILE A 71 12.95 6.68 -5.95
N GLU A 72 12.84 5.40 -6.28
CA GLU A 72 13.70 4.74 -7.24
C GLU A 72 12.87 4.09 -8.34
N ILE A 73 13.13 4.48 -9.58
CA ILE A 73 12.46 3.92 -10.76
C ILE A 73 13.28 2.73 -11.25
N VAL A 74 12.65 1.57 -11.30
CA VAL A 74 13.30 0.31 -11.69
C VAL A 74 12.66 -0.30 -12.93
N ALA A 75 13.48 -0.94 -13.74
CA ALA A 75 13.01 -1.70 -14.92
C ALA A 75 12.57 -3.13 -14.58
N SER A 76 12.92 -3.60 -13.38
CA SER A 76 12.61 -4.94 -12.88
C SER A 76 11.53 -4.91 -11.81
N SER A 77 11.36 -6.00 -11.07
CA SER A 77 10.39 -6.07 -9.96
C SER A 77 10.74 -5.07 -8.84
N PRO A 78 9.84 -4.14 -8.51
CA PRO A 78 10.04 -3.19 -7.40
C PRO A 78 10.37 -3.89 -6.07
N ALA A 79 9.71 -5.00 -5.77
CA ALA A 79 9.93 -5.73 -4.53
C ALA A 79 11.32 -6.40 -4.48
N VAL A 80 11.82 -6.92 -5.61
CA VAL A 80 13.17 -7.47 -5.70
C VAL A 80 14.20 -6.37 -5.46
N ALA A 81 14.06 -5.22 -6.11
CA ALA A 81 14.95 -4.08 -5.91
C ALA A 81 14.92 -3.59 -4.45
N ALA A 82 13.73 -3.54 -3.83
CA ALA A 82 13.57 -3.17 -2.42
C ALA A 82 14.33 -4.12 -1.48
N VAL A 83 14.23 -5.43 -1.70
CA VAL A 83 14.95 -6.45 -0.92
C VAL A 83 16.46 -6.32 -1.08
N GLN A 84 16.95 -6.16 -2.32
CA GLN A 84 18.37 -5.98 -2.60
C GLN A 84 18.92 -4.71 -1.96
N TRP A 85 18.18 -3.61 -2.08
CA TRP A 85 18.54 -2.35 -1.44
C TRP A 85 18.64 -2.48 0.08
N MET A 86 17.65 -3.10 0.75
CA MET A 86 17.70 -3.32 2.20
C MET A 86 18.90 -4.15 2.62
N ALA A 87 19.19 -5.23 1.87
CA ALA A 87 20.31 -6.12 2.17
C ALA A 87 21.69 -5.45 1.98
N ALA A 88 21.76 -4.37 1.21
CA ALA A 88 22.96 -3.56 1.02
C ALA A 88 23.13 -2.44 2.07
N GLN A 89 22.10 -2.18 2.91
CA GLN A 89 22.19 -1.10 3.90
C GLN A 89 23.05 -1.50 5.10
N PRO A 90 23.96 -0.63 5.55
CA PRO A 90 24.75 -0.88 6.75
C PRO A 90 23.85 -1.09 7.98
N GLY A 91 24.11 -2.17 8.73
CA GLY A 91 23.36 -2.50 9.95
C GLY A 91 21.95 -3.07 9.72
N VAL A 92 21.61 -3.43 8.49
CA VAL A 92 20.38 -4.18 8.18
C VAL A 92 20.73 -5.65 7.95
N GLU A 93 20.64 -6.44 9.00
CA GLU A 93 20.96 -7.87 8.98
C GLU A 93 19.77 -8.73 8.55
N PHE A 94 18.55 -8.27 8.85
CA PHE A 94 17.30 -8.93 8.44
C PHE A 94 16.14 -7.94 8.39
N ALA A 95 15.12 -8.28 7.61
CA ALA A 95 13.91 -7.50 7.40
C ALA A 95 12.66 -8.37 7.52
N GLY A 96 11.59 -7.78 8.06
CA GLY A 96 10.29 -8.42 8.11
C GLY A 96 9.53 -8.28 6.79
N PHE A 97 8.57 -9.17 6.58
CA PHE A 97 7.55 -9.08 5.54
C PHE A 97 6.22 -9.64 6.05
N ASP A 98 5.10 -9.22 5.45
CA ASP A 98 3.78 -9.77 5.76
C ASP A 98 3.54 -11.07 4.97
N PRO A 99 3.48 -12.23 5.65
CA PRO A 99 3.26 -13.50 4.98
C PRO A 99 1.84 -13.66 4.41
N ALA A 100 0.84 -12.93 4.93
CA ALA A 100 -0.52 -12.96 4.40
C ALA A 100 -0.61 -12.28 3.02
N GLN A 101 0.32 -11.38 2.72
CA GLN A 101 0.37 -10.61 1.47
C GLN A 101 1.51 -11.05 0.53
N THR A 102 2.26 -12.08 0.91
CA THR A 102 3.41 -12.55 0.14
C THR A 102 3.23 -14.01 -0.27
N THR A 103 3.05 -14.27 -1.56
CA THR A 103 2.97 -15.64 -2.06
C THR A 103 4.31 -16.37 -1.90
N VAL A 104 4.29 -17.69 -1.80
CA VAL A 104 5.51 -18.52 -1.76
C VAL A 104 6.41 -18.23 -2.96
N ALA A 105 5.84 -18.15 -4.16
CA ALA A 105 6.60 -17.86 -5.39
C ALA A 105 7.29 -16.47 -5.33
N ASN A 106 6.64 -15.46 -4.75
CA ASN A 106 7.27 -14.16 -4.56
C ASN A 106 8.40 -14.22 -3.53
N LEU A 107 8.18 -14.90 -2.41
CA LEU A 107 9.21 -15.07 -1.39
C LEU A 107 10.45 -15.78 -1.94
N ASP A 108 10.26 -16.83 -2.73
CA ASP A 108 11.36 -17.54 -3.38
C ASP A 108 12.12 -16.64 -4.36
N ARG A 109 11.41 -15.81 -5.12
CA ARG A 109 12.02 -14.81 -6.01
C ARG A 109 12.82 -13.77 -5.22
N TYR A 110 12.31 -13.28 -4.11
CA TYR A 110 13.00 -12.32 -3.24
C TYR A 110 14.28 -12.95 -2.66
N ARG A 111 14.19 -14.17 -2.17
CA ARG A 111 15.34 -14.92 -1.63
C ARG A 111 16.39 -15.20 -2.69
N ALA A 112 15.97 -15.59 -3.89
CA ALA A 112 16.88 -15.86 -5.00
C ALA A 112 17.70 -14.62 -5.41
N ALA A 113 17.12 -13.43 -5.26
CA ALA A 113 17.77 -12.16 -5.57
C ALA A 113 18.82 -11.72 -4.54
N LEU A 114 18.87 -12.37 -3.37
CA LEU A 114 19.81 -12.06 -2.30
C LEU A 114 21.14 -12.83 -2.48
N PRO A 115 22.26 -12.30 -1.96
CA PRO A 115 23.50 -13.05 -1.81
C PRO A 115 23.26 -14.40 -1.10
N ALA A 116 23.97 -15.46 -1.52
CA ALA A 116 23.72 -16.82 -1.03
C ALA A 116 23.66 -16.94 0.51
N ARG A 117 24.52 -16.20 1.21
CA ARG A 117 24.61 -16.18 2.68
C ARG A 117 23.35 -15.60 3.35
N LEU A 118 22.56 -14.75 2.65
CA LEU A 118 21.39 -14.06 3.21
C LEU A 118 20.04 -14.72 2.81
N ARG A 119 20.04 -15.62 1.82
CA ARG A 119 18.81 -16.18 1.25
C ARG A 119 17.86 -16.81 2.26
N ARG A 120 18.40 -17.43 3.31
CA ARG A 120 17.60 -18.14 4.31
C ARG A 120 17.27 -17.31 5.55
N SER A 121 18.07 -16.30 5.87
CA SER A 121 17.99 -15.58 7.14
C SER A 121 17.52 -14.14 7.04
N PHE A 122 17.63 -13.51 5.85
CA PHE A 122 17.37 -12.09 5.71
C PHE A 122 15.88 -11.71 5.83
N LEU A 123 14.97 -12.50 5.25
CA LEU A 123 13.54 -12.24 5.27
C LEU A 123 12.83 -13.08 6.32
N SER A 124 12.19 -12.42 7.27
CA SER A 124 11.43 -13.03 8.38
C SER A 124 9.94 -12.75 8.23
N ALA A 125 9.11 -13.80 8.22
CA ALA A 125 7.67 -13.65 8.24
C ALA A 125 7.20 -13.05 9.58
N LEU A 126 6.30 -12.09 9.52
CA LEU A 126 5.76 -11.39 10.69
C LEU A 126 4.35 -11.89 11.02
N ALA A 127 4.16 -12.29 12.25
CA ALA A 127 2.86 -12.61 12.80
C ALA A 127 2.79 -12.08 14.26
N PRO A 128 1.96 -11.06 14.54
CA PRO A 128 1.04 -10.35 13.64
C PRO A 128 1.76 -9.37 12.69
N PRO A 129 1.09 -8.92 11.60
CA PRO A 129 1.60 -7.89 10.70
C PRO A 129 1.80 -6.56 11.43
N LEU A 130 2.75 -5.73 10.97
CA LEU A 130 3.09 -4.48 11.67
C LEU A 130 2.25 -3.27 11.24
N VAL A 131 1.76 -3.24 10.01
CA VAL A 131 1.06 -2.07 9.44
C VAL A 131 -0.44 -2.14 9.66
N GLU A 132 -1.05 -3.31 9.49
CA GLU A 132 -2.49 -3.51 9.62
C GLU A 132 -3.08 -2.91 10.92
N PRO A 133 -2.48 -3.10 12.13
CA PRO A 133 -3.01 -2.52 13.36
C PRO A 133 -3.09 -0.98 13.35
N PHE A 134 -2.23 -0.30 12.58
CA PHE A 134 -2.32 1.16 12.42
C PHE A 134 -3.53 1.57 11.58
N ARG A 135 -3.86 0.78 10.53
CA ARG A 135 -5.00 1.02 9.66
C ARG A 135 -6.35 0.72 10.32
N MET A 136 -6.36 -0.14 11.35
CA MET A 136 -7.59 -0.46 12.10
C MET A 136 -8.14 0.76 12.85
N VAL A 137 -7.27 1.60 13.40
CA VAL A 137 -7.65 2.83 14.11
C VAL A 137 -7.43 4.01 13.17
N LYS A 138 -8.53 4.65 12.73
CA LYS A 138 -8.51 5.74 11.75
C LYS A 138 -8.11 7.04 12.43
N ASP A 139 -7.27 7.83 11.76
CA ASP A 139 -6.98 9.21 12.16
C ASP A 139 -8.06 10.19 11.62
N ASP A 140 -7.97 11.45 12.04
CA ASP A 140 -8.99 12.46 11.70
C ASP A 140 -9.08 12.71 10.19
N ASP A 141 -7.96 12.67 9.47
CA ASP A 141 -7.93 12.82 8.02
C ASP A 141 -8.63 11.63 7.33
N GLU A 142 -8.40 10.41 7.81
CA GLU A 142 -9.06 9.21 7.31
C GLU A 142 -10.56 9.24 7.60
N LEU A 143 -10.97 9.69 8.80
CA LEU A 143 -12.37 9.84 9.16
C LEU A 143 -13.09 10.89 8.30
N ALA A 144 -12.41 11.99 7.95
CA ALA A 144 -12.95 13.00 7.05
C ALA A 144 -13.24 12.41 5.66
N LEU A 145 -12.27 11.70 5.06
CA LEU A 145 -12.46 11.03 3.76
C LEU A 145 -13.56 9.95 3.80
N MET A 146 -13.64 9.18 4.88
CA MET A 146 -14.70 8.18 5.04
C MET A 146 -16.08 8.84 5.10
N LYS A 147 -16.22 9.99 5.76
CA LYS A 147 -17.48 10.76 5.78
C LYS A 147 -17.84 11.27 4.39
N GLU A 148 -16.89 11.81 3.64
CA GLU A 148 -17.11 12.24 2.24
C GLU A 148 -17.58 11.08 1.37
N ALA A 149 -16.90 9.93 1.44
CA ALA A 149 -17.29 8.72 0.71
C ALA A 149 -18.71 8.24 1.09
N ALA A 150 -19.07 8.29 2.38
CA ALA A 150 -20.40 7.93 2.84
C ALA A 150 -21.48 8.90 2.30
N LEU A 151 -21.20 10.21 2.23
CA LEU A 151 -22.10 11.19 1.64
C LEU A 151 -22.31 10.95 0.13
N VAL A 152 -21.27 10.56 -0.60
CA VAL A 152 -21.39 10.13 -2.01
C VAL A 152 -22.33 8.93 -2.10
N GLY A 153 -22.14 7.93 -1.24
CA GLY A 153 -23.02 6.75 -1.16
C GLY A 153 -24.48 7.10 -0.91
N CYS A 154 -24.76 8.04 0.01
CA CYS A 154 -26.13 8.52 0.26
C CYS A 154 -26.75 9.17 -0.99
N LYS A 155 -26.00 10.04 -1.68
CA LYS A 155 -26.46 10.68 -2.92
C LYS A 155 -26.74 9.66 -4.02
N LEU A 156 -25.90 8.64 -4.16
CA LEU A 156 -26.09 7.55 -5.11
C LEU A 156 -27.35 6.75 -4.78
N PHE A 157 -27.58 6.47 -3.51
CA PHE A 157 -28.79 5.75 -3.07
C PHE A 157 -30.06 6.56 -3.39
N GLU A 158 -30.10 7.86 -3.09
CA GLU A 158 -31.22 8.73 -3.43
C GLU A 158 -31.46 8.79 -4.94
N HIS A 159 -30.40 8.91 -5.74
CA HIS A 159 -30.48 8.92 -7.21
C HIS A 159 -31.08 7.63 -7.74
N ILE A 160 -30.58 6.46 -7.28
CA ILE A 160 -31.01 5.18 -7.80
C ILE A 160 -32.46 4.83 -7.45
N LEU A 161 -32.97 5.32 -6.31
CA LEU A 161 -34.39 5.16 -5.96
C LEU A 161 -35.33 5.84 -6.99
N GLY A 162 -34.90 6.95 -7.57
CA GLY A 162 -35.64 7.63 -8.63
C GLY A 162 -35.47 6.98 -10.03
N PHE A 163 -34.41 6.20 -10.21
CA PHE A 163 -34.10 5.54 -11.50
C PHE A 163 -34.78 4.17 -11.63
N ILE A 164 -34.87 3.39 -10.55
CA ILE A 164 -35.41 2.03 -10.54
C ILE A 164 -36.89 2.03 -10.92
N ARG A 165 -37.24 1.21 -11.91
CA ARG A 165 -38.60 0.97 -12.37
C ARG A 165 -38.75 -0.48 -12.87
N PRO A 166 -39.99 -1.02 -12.91
CA PRO A 166 -40.24 -2.35 -13.47
C PRO A 166 -39.71 -2.48 -14.89
N GLY A 167 -39.04 -3.60 -15.18
CA GLY A 167 -38.47 -3.90 -16.50
C GLY A 167 -36.98 -3.59 -16.64
N LEU A 168 -36.37 -2.84 -15.71
CA LEU A 168 -34.90 -2.68 -15.68
C LEU A 168 -34.23 -3.98 -15.26
N LYS A 169 -33.08 -4.24 -15.85
CA LYS A 169 -32.20 -5.35 -15.51
C LYS A 169 -31.14 -4.89 -14.49
N GLU A 170 -30.63 -5.81 -13.70
CA GLU A 170 -29.64 -5.54 -12.67
C GLU A 170 -28.41 -4.79 -13.20
N PHE A 171 -27.89 -5.19 -14.38
CA PHE A 171 -26.72 -4.55 -14.94
C PHE A 171 -26.99 -3.09 -15.38
N GLU A 172 -28.25 -2.72 -15.72
CA GLU A 172 -28.59 -1.33 -16.08
C GLU A 172 -28.56 -0.45 -14.82
N VAL A 173 -29.03 -0.99 -13.70
CA VAL A 173 -28.94 -0.32 -12.38
C VAL A 173 -27.49 -0.18 -11.94
N ALA A 174 -26.67 -1.23 -12.09
CA ALA A 174 -25.25 -1.19 -11.77
C ALA A 174 -24.49 -0.15 -12.63
N ALA A 175 -24.74 -0.14 -13.92
CA ALA A 175 -24.13 0.85 -14.84
C ALA A 175 -24.47 2.29 -14.48
N GLU A 176 -25.73 2.56 -14.08
CA GLU A 176 -26.17 3.88 -13.63
C GLU A 176 -25.46 4.30 -12.34
N LEU A 177 -25.35 3.37 -11.36
CA LEU A 177 -24.61 3.63 -10.12
C LEU A 177 -23.13 3.96 -10.37
N GLU A 178 -22.44 3.19 -11.22
CA GLU A 178 -21.06 3.46 -11.58
C GLU A 178 -20.90 4.81 -12.29
N HIS A 179 -21.80 5.11 -13.22
CA HIS A 179 -21.78 6.37 -13.95
C HIS A 179 -21.91 7.56 -13.02
N GLN A 180 -22.95 7.56 -12.18
CA GLN A 180 -23.20 8.63 -11.21
C GLN A 180 -22.12 8.73 -10.14
N GLY A 181 -21.58 7.58 -9.69
CA GLY A 181 -20.46 7.56 -8.74
C GLY A 181 -19.25 8.31 -9.28
N ARG A 182 -18.89 8.08 -10.53
CA ARG A 182 -17.79 8.79 -11.21
C ARG A 182 -18.06 10.29 -11.37
N LEU A 183 -19.29 10.67 -11.71
CA LEU A 183 -19.68 12.09 -11.80
C LEU A 183 -19.59 12.81 -10.44
N LEU A 184 -19.82 12.08 -9.34
CA LEU A 184 -19.69 12.59 -7.98
C LEU A 184 -18.24 12.53 -7.44
N GLY A 185 -17.27 12.11 -8.26
CA GLY A 185 -15.84 12.09 -7.92
C GLY A 185 -15.34 10.80 -7.29
N ALA A 186 -16.13 9.73 -7.27
CA ALA A 186 -15.66 8.44 -6.80
C ALA A 186 -14.67 7.81 -7.79
N GLU A 187 -13.58 7.22 -7.29
CA GLU A 187 -12.62 6.47 -8.11
C GLU A 187 -13.23 5.15 -8.64
N GLY A 188 -14.19 4.59 -7.94
CA GLY A 188 -14.89 3.36 -8.27
C GLY A 188 -15.80 2.89 -7.15
N MET A 189 -16.56 1.84 -7.43
CA MET A 189 -17.37 1.15 -6.42
C MET A 189 -16.48 0.22 -5.58
N SER A 190 -16.81 0.05 -4.30
CA SER A 190 -16.02 -0.80 -3.39
C SER A 190 -16.34 -2.29 -3.53
N PHE A 191 -17.45 -2.66 -4.17
CA PHE A 191 -17.92 -4.03 -4.41
C PHE A 191 -18.91 -4.05 -5.57
#